data_dfb480f6c4bad47ab44e459b45da63eb
#
_entry.id   dfb480f6c4bad47ab44e459b45da63eb
#
_cell.length_a   1.000
_cell.length_b   1.000
_cell.length_c   1.000
_cell.angle_alpha   90.00
_cell.angle_beta   90.00
_cell.angle_gamma   90.00
#
_symmetry.space_group_name_H-M   'P 1'
#
loop_
_entity.id
_entity.type
_entity.pdbx_description
1 polymer ?
#
loop_
_entity_poly.entity_id
_entity_poly.type
_entity_poly.pdbx_seq_one_letter_code
_entity_poly.pdbx_strand_id
1 'polypeptide(L)'
;MTEIRYPWHSDIEAYTETINDIVFCKRKDAENVVNGLLKIVSIYGYATMANYLELCEIEPNPNDHCVSWTDISEKDITIKENKDGDYYICLPTPNNITTWEKTPSDPVNHPGHYQTKSGLETIQVIEAFTEDCVGMEAVYTGNILKYVCRWKKKNGLEDLKKAQWY
;
A
#
# COMPACT_ATOMS: atom_id res chain seq x y z
N MET A 1 -16.21 -22.15 -3.90
CA MET A 1 -15.86 -20.75 -3.59
C MET A 1 -16.00 -20.60 -2.09
N THR A 2 -14.90 -20.51 -1.39
CA THR A 2 -14.90 -20.31 0.07
C THR A 2 -15.08 -18.81 0.30
N GLU A 3 -16.17 -18.45 0.98
CA GLU A 3 -16.47 -17.06 1.32
C GLU A 3 -15.50 -16.62 2.43
N ILE A 4 -14.48 -15.84 2.06
CA ILE A 4 -13.51 -15.31 3.03
C ILE A 4 -14.22 -14.20 3.80
N ARG A 5 -14.48 -14.42 5.09
CA ARG A 5 -14.99 -13.38 5.99
C ARG A 5 -13.85 -12.47 6.40
N TYR A 6 -13.79 -11.28 5.82
CA TYR A 6 -12.84 -10.25 6.21
C TYR A 6 -13.13 -9.75 7.64
N PRO A 7 -12.14 -9.75 8.52
CA PRO A 7 -12.30 -9.10 9.82
C PRO A 7 -12.33 -7.57 9.63
N TRP A 8 -13.43 -6.93 10.01
CA TRP A 8 -13.62 -5.47 9.95
C TRP A 8 -12.87 -4.73 11.07
N HIS A 9 -11.85 -5.30 11.67
CA HIS A 9 -11.17 -4.75 12.84
C HIS A 9 -9.68 -4.54 12.58
N SER A 10 -9.13 -3.50 13.21
CA SER A 10 -7.71 -3.15 13.32
C SER A 10 -6.87 -4.18 14.07
N ASP A 11 -7.30 -5.43 14.13
CA ASP A 11 -6.64 -6.50 14.85
C ASP A 11 -5.69 -7.25 13.90
N ILE A 12 -4.39 -7.09 14.18
CA ILE A 12 -3.31 -7.73 13.41
C ILE A 12 -3.39 -9.26 13.50
N GLU A 13 -3.89 -9.81 14.61
CA GLU A 13 -4.04 -11.25 14.79
C GLU A 13 -5.02 -11.83 13.77
N ALA A 14 -6.09 -11.12 13.45
CA ALA A 14 -7.07 -11.54 12.44
C ALA A 14 -6.48 -11.63 11.02
N TYR A 15 -5.49 -10.81 10.67
CA TYR A 15 -4.79 -10.94 9.39
C TYR A 15 -3.95 -12.19 9.30
N THR A 16 -3.35 -12.63 10.40
CA THR A 16 -2.58 -13.88 10.44
C THR A 16 -3.49 -15.10 10.20
N GLU A 17 -4.71 -15.09 10.75
CA GLU A 17 -5.72 -16.12 10.50
C GLU A 17 -6.13 -16.13 9.02
N THR A 18 -6.47 -14.95 8.46
CA THR A 18 -6.85 -14.82 7.04
C THR A 18 -5.75 -15.34 6.10
N ILE A 19 -4.48 -15.06 6.37
CA ILE A 19 -3.35 -15.54 5.57
C ILE A 19 -3.30 -17.07 5.58
N ASN A 20 -3.48 -17.69 6.73
CA ASN A 20 -3.43 -19.15 6.88
C ASN A 20 -4.65 -19.87 6.28
N ASP A 21 -5.77 -19.17 6.10
CA ASP A 21 -6.99 -19.71 5.49
C ASP A 21 -6.92 -19.75 3.95
N ILE A 22 -5.95 -19.04 3.35
CA ILE A 22 -5.74 -19.08 1.90
C ILE A 22 -4.95 -20.32 1.54
N VAL A 23 -5.59 -21.22 0.78
CA VAL A 23 -5.01 -22.52 0.39
C VAL A 23 -4.85 -22.62 -1.13
N PHE A 24 -3.82 -23.36 -1.53
CA PHE A 24 -3.45 -23.58 -2.92
C PHE A 24 -3.46 -25.10 -3.20
N CYS A 25 -4.14 -25.53 -4.27
CA CYS A 25 -4.16 -26.94 -4.68
C CYS A 25 -2.79 -27.45 -5.15
N LYS A 26 -1.87 -26.55 -5.50
CA LYS A 26 -0.52 -26.91 -5.95
C LYS A 26 0.52 -26.08 -5.21
N ARG A 27 1.56 -26.75 -4.74
CA ARG A 27 2.72 -26.10 -4.11
C ARG A 27 3.33 -25.01 -4.97
N LYS A 28 3.37 -25.22 -6.31
CA LYS A 28 3.94 -24.26 -7.25
C LYS A 28 3.20 -22.93 -7.27
N ASP A 29 1.89 -22.94 -7.08
CA ASP A 29 1.08 -21.70 -7.06
C ASP A 29 1.41 -20.90 -5.79
N ALA A 30 1.55 -21.56 -4.64
CA ALA A 30 2.04 -20.91 -3.42
C ALA A 30 3.47 -20.35 -3.59
N GLU A 31 4.38 -21.08 -4.23
CA GLU A 31 5.75 -20.61 -4.54
C GLU A 31 5.74 -19.37 -5.44
N ASN A 32 4.84 -19.32 -6.43
CA ASN A 32 4.70 -18.14 -7.30
C ASN A 32 4.25 -16.90 -6.52
N VAL A 33 3.32 -17.04 -5.59
CA VAL A 33 2.86 -15.96 -4.71
C VAL A 33 4.01 -15.47 -3.81
N VAL A 34 4.76 -16.38 -3.18
CA VAL A 34 5.93 -16.03 -2.37
C VAL A 34 6.97 -15.26 -3.17
N ASN A 35 7.31 -15.75 -4.38
CA ASN A 35 8.26 -15.07 -5.25
C ASN A 35 7.79 -13.68 -5.68
N GLY A 36 6.48 -13.54 -5.97
CA GLY A 36 5.86 -12.26 -6.28
C GLY A 36 5.98 -11.28 -5.11
N LEU A 37 5.66 -11.74 -3.90
CA LEU A 37 5.73 -10.93 -2.68
C LEU A 37 7.17 -10.47 -2.38
N LEU A 38 8.15 -11.39 -2.44
CA LEU A 38 9.57 -11.07 -2.24
C LEU A 38 10.10 -10.10 -3.30
N LYS A 39 9.64 -10.22 -4.54
CA LYS A 39 9.97 -9.27 -5.59
C LYS A 39 9.45 -7.86 -5.29
N ILE A 40 8.21 -7.74 -4.81
CA ILE A 40 7.63 -6.45 -4.38
C ILE A 40 8.48 -5.85 -3.26
N VAL A 41 8.80 -6.63 -2.21
CA VAL A 41 9.66 -6.16 -1.11
C VAL A 41 11.05 -5.74 -1.61
N SER A 42 11.64 -6.48 -2.55
CA SER A 42 12.95 -6.14 -3.13
C SER A 42 12.93 -4.79 -3.89
N ILE A 43 11.82 -4.44 -4.52
CA ILE A 43 11.69 -3.21 -5.32
C ILE A 43 11.29 -2.02 -4.45
N TYR A 44 10.32 -2.22 -3.55
CA TYR A 44 9.67 -1.13 -2.81
C TYR A 44 10.10 -1.06 -1.34
N GLY A 45 10.83 -2.06 -0.82
CA GLY A 45 11.23 -2.16 0.59
C GLY A 45 10.15 -2.69 1.52
N TYR A 46 8.94 -2.90 1.02
CA TYR A 46 7.81 -3.45 1.77
C TYR A 46 6.80 -4.10 0.82
N ALA A 47 5.92 -4.94 1.35
CA ALA A 47 4.72 -5.42 0.67
C ALA A 47 3.52 -5.29 1.62
N THR A 48 2.36 -4.95 1.07
CA THR A 48 1.11 -4.82 1.85
C THR A 48 0.31 -6.11 1.83
N MET A 49 -0.65 -6.24 2.75
CA MET A 49 -1.63 -7.32 2.71
C MET A 49 -2.43 -7.29 1.40
N ALA A 50 -2.72 -6.10 0.86
CA ALA A 50 -3.35 -5.96 -0.45
C ALA A 50 -2.51 -6.61 -1.56
N ASN A 51 -1.19 -6.38 -1.58
CA ASN A 51 -0.32 -7.03 -2.56
C ASN A 51 -0.33 -8.56 -2.44
N TYR A 52 -0.37 -9.10 -1.22
CA TYR A 52 -0.49 -10.54 -0.99
C TYR A 52 -1.80 -11.10 -1.54
N LEU A 53 -2.92 -10.43 -1.24
CA LEU A 53 -4.25 -10.84 -1.72
C LEU A 53 -4.35 -10.77 -3.25
N GLU A 54 -3.85 -9.70 -3.88
CA GLU A 54 -3.78 -9.56 -5.34
C GLU A 54 -2.99 -10.69 -5.98
N LEU A 55 -1.85 -11.09 -5.39
CA LEU A 55 -1.07 -12.24 -5.86
C LEU A 55 -1.82 -13.57 -5.71
N CYS A 56 -2.74 -13.66 -4.75
CA CYS A 56 -3.64 -14.80 -4.55
C CYS A 56 -4.91 -14.72 -5.40
N GLU A 57 -5.04 -13.72 -6.29
CA GLU A 57 -6.24 -13.45 -7.12
C GLU A 57 -7.49 -13.14 -6.26
N ILE A 58 -7.29 -12.51 -5.09
CA ILE A 58 -8.34 -12.09 -4.16
C ILE A 58 -8.40 -10.56 -4.17
N GLU A 59 -9.60 -10.00 -4.31
CA GLU A 59 -9.80 -8.55 -4.28
C GLU A 59 -9.57 -8.00 -2.87
N PRO A 60 -8.59 -7.08 -2.68
CA PRO A 60 -8.29 -6.51 -1.38
C PRO A 60 -9.32 -5.45 -0.99
N ASN A 61 -9.50 -5.24 0.30
CA ASN A 61 -10.25 -4.10 0.83
C ASN A 61 -9.31 -2.91 1.15
N PRO A 62 -9.84 -1.68 1.33
CA PRO A 62 -9.01 -0.51 1.59
C PRO A 62 -8.09 -0.61 2.82
N ASN A 63 -8.46 -1.39 3.85
CA ASN A 63 -7.64 -1.54 5.06
C ASN A 63 -6.42 -2.45 4.82
N ASP A 64 -6.47 -3.32 3.83
CA ASP A 64 -5.37 -4.24 3.51
C ASP A 64 -4.13 -3.49 3.00
N HIS A 65 -4.30 -2.25 2.54
CA HIS A 65 -3.19 -1.35 2.19
C HIS A 65 -2.51 -0.73 3.41
N CYS A 66 -3.14 -0.80 4.60
CA CYS A 66 -2.61 -0.26 5.85
C CYS A 66 -1.81 -1.29 6.67
N VAL A 67 -1.71 -2.52 6.20
CA VAL A 67 -1.01 -3.62 6.85
C VAL A 67 0.09 -4.12 5.94
N SER A 68 1.31 -4.24 6.44
CA SER A 68 2.45 -4.57 5.60
C SER A 68 3.52 -5.40 6.31
N TRP A 69 4.37 -5.99 5.50
CA TRP A 69 5.64 -6.58 5.90
C TRP A 69 6.78 -5.71 5.37
N THR A 70 7.69 -5.34 6.26
CA THR A 70 8.98 -4.75 5.93
C THR A 70 10.06 -5.79 6.22
N ASP A 71 11.14 -5.78 5.45
CA ASP A 71 12.34 -6.61 5.69
C ASP A 71 12.09 -8.14 5.74
N ILE A 72 11.00 -8.63 5.11
CA ILE A 72 10.79 -10.07 4.98
C ILE A 72 11.71 -10.67 3.91
N SER A 73 12.20 -11.85 4.22
CA SER A 73 13.08 -12.64 3.35
C SER A 73 12.54 -14.07 3.18
N GLU A 74 13.12 -14.81 2.26
CA GLU A 74 12.75 -16.21 2.02
C GLU A 74 12.82 -17.10 3.29
N LYS A 75 13.67 -16.74 4.26
CA LYS A 75 13.82 -17.47 5.52
C LYS A 75 12.65 -17.30 6.47
N ASP A 76 11.91 -16.20 6.32
CA ASP A 76 10.79 -15.83 7.18
C ASP A 76 9.47 -16.42 6.68
N ILE A 77 9.46 -17.02 5.48
CA ILE A 77 8.29 -17.55 4.81
C ILE A 77 8.37 -19.08 4.72
N THR A 78 7.30 -19.76 5.07
CA THR A 78 7.21 -21.22 4.98
C THR A 78 5.94 -21.64 4.27
N ILE A 79 6.06 -22.56 3.30
CA ILE A 79 4.91 -23.22 2.66
C ILE A 79 4.70 -24.56 3.34
N LYS A 80 3.50 -24.77 3.88
CA LYS A 80 3.10 -26.01 4.55
C LYS A 80 1.95 -26.68 3.80
N GLU A 81 1.84 -28.00 3.99
CA GLU A 81 0.74 -28.81 3.49
C GLU A 81 -0.25 -29.07 4.62
N ASN A 82 -1.53 -28.94 4.35
CA ASN A 82 -2.60 -29.24 5.28
C ASN A 82 -2.98 -30.74 5.20
N LYS A 83 -3.96 -31.16 6.00
CA LYS A 83 -4.42 -32.59 6.06
C LYS A 83 -5.14 -33.02 4.78
N ASP A 84 -5.64 -32.09 4.00
CA ASP A 84 -6.40 -32.33 2.78
C ASP A 84 -5.50 -32.38 1.52
N GLY A 85 -4.18 -32.14 1.70
CA GLY A 85 -3.19 -32.14 0.62
C GLY A 85 -3.04 -30.79 -0.08
N ASP A 86 -3.69 -29.74 0.43
CA ASP A 86 -3.52 -28.37 -0.06
C ASP A 86 -2.36 -27.65 0.66
N TYR A 87 -1.85 -26.61 0.04
CA TYR A 87 -0.71 -25.84 0.53
C TYR A 87 -1.15 -24.49 1.03
N TYR A 88 -0.54 -23.99 2.10
CA TYR A 88 -0.74 -22.63 2.60
C TYR A 88 0.59 -21.97 2.94
N ILE A 89 0.61 -20.64 2.90
CA ILE A 89 1.80 -19.83 3.14
C ILE A 89 1.75 -19.31 4.57
N CYS A 90 2.77 -19.63 5.36
CA CYS A 90 2.97 -19.02 6.67
C CYS A 90 3.86 -17.79 6.49
N LEU A 91 3.30 -16.61 6.68
CA LEU A 91 4.01 -15.34 6.73
C LEU A 91 4.22 -14.91 8.19
N PRO A 92 5.24 -14.10 8.47
CA PRO A 92 5.35 -13.45 9.78
C PRO A 92 4.15 -12.53 10.01
N THR A 93 3.86 -12.23 11.27
CA THR A 93 2.81 -11.28 11.62
C THR A 93 3.08 -9.93 10.95
N PRO A 94 2.14 -9.39 10.16
CA PRO A 94 2.35 -8.12 9.50
C PRO A 94 2.34 -6.96 10.51
N ASN A 95 2.96 -5.86 10.15
CA ASN A 95 2.95 -4.64 10.94
C ASN A 95 1.79 -3.74 10.52
N ASN A 96 1.10 -3.15 11.48
CA ASN A 96 0.11 -2.11 11.18
C ASN A 96 0.85 -0.84 10.77
N ILE A 97 0.59 -0.33 9.56
CA ILE A 97 1.11 0.97 9.13
C ILE A 97 0.28 2.09 9.80
N THR A 98 0.02 2.01 11.09
CA THR A 98 -0.66 3.08 11.85
C THR A 98 0.27 4.23 12.22
N THR A 99 1.57 4.01 12.08
CA THR A 99 2.56 5.08 12.13
C THR A 99 3.23 5.13 10.77
N TRP A 100 2.92 6.15 10.00
CA TRP A 100 3.69 6.57 8.83
C TRP A 100 5.10 7.02 9.28
N GLU A 101 5.75 6.21 10.12
CA GLU A 101 7.14 6.37 10.47
C GLU A 101 7.96 5.78 9.32
N LYS A 102 8.20 6.66 8.35
CA LYS A 102 9.26 6.56 7.36
C LYS A 102 9.37 5.20 6.65
N THR A 103 8.45 4.91 5.72
CA THR A 103 8.94 4.32 4.45
C THR A 103 10.16 5.13 4.03
N PRO A 104 11.29 4.51 3.60
CA PRO A 104 12.34 5.26 2.96
C PRO A 104 11.64 6.11 1.90
N SER A 105 11.62 7.42 2.08
CA SER A 105 10.89 8.31 1.19
C SER A 105 11.47 8.08 -0.19
N ASP A 106 10.68 7.46 -1.07
CA ASP A 106 10.99 7.51 -2.49
C ASP A 106 10.93 8.99 -2.87
N PRO A 107 12.09 9.66 -3.03
CA PRO A 107 12.11 11.11 -3.24
C PRO A 107 11.54 11.48 -4.61
N VAL A 108 11.32 10.49 -5.47
CA VAL A 108 10.84 10.68 -6.84
C VAL A 108 9.35 10.38 -6.95
N ASN A 109 8.89 9.20 -6.54
CA ASN A 109 7.51 8.79 -6.75
C ASN A 109 6.57 9.20 -5.62
N HIS A 110 7.04 9.14 -4.36
CA HIS A 110 6.22 9.46 -3.17
C HIS A 110 6.96 10.41 -2.20
N PRO A 111 7.30 11.65 -2.62
CA PRO A 111 8.02 12.58 -1.76
C PRO A 111 7.18 12.93 -0.52
N GLY A 112 7.76 12.80 0.68
CA GLY A 112 7.04 12.96 1.95
C GLY A 112 6.35 14.32 2.15
N HIS A 113 6.76 15.37 1.42
CA HIS A 113 6.10 16.67 1.47
C HIS A 113 4.77 16.73 0.67
N TYR A 114 4.46 15.70 -0.11
CA TYR A 114 3.18 15.53 -0.82
C TYR A 114 2.22 14.57 -0.12
N GLN A 115 2.65 13.90 0.93
CA GLN A 115 1.81 12.95 1.67
C GLN A 115 1.11 13.61 2.86
N THR A 116 -0.12 13.19 3.15
CA THR A 116 -0.86 13.58 4.36
C THR A 116 -0.73 12.51 5.43
N LYS A 117 -1.13 12.82 6.67
CA LYS A 117 -1.20 11.84 7.76
C LYS A 117 -2.25 10.75 7.53
N SER A 118 -3.23 10.99 6.67
CA SER A 118 -4.28 10.03 6.32
C SER A 118 -3.94 9.18 5.10
N GLY A 119 -2.71 9.29 4.56
CA GLY A 119 -2.31 8.56 3.36
C GLY A 119 -2.74 9.19 2.03
N LEU A 120 -3.56 10.24 2.07
CA LEU A 120 -3.94 10.95 0.86
C LEU A 120 -2.73 11.70 0.30
N GLU A 121 -2.42 11.51 -0.96
CA GLU A 121 -1.37 12.22 -1.66
C GLU A 121 -1.87 13.47 -2.39
N THR A 122 -1.00 14.45 -2.53
CA THR A 122 -1.33 15.70 -3.23
C THR A 122 -1.78 15.46 -4.68
N ILE A 123 -1.25 14.43 -5.36
CA ILE A 123 -1.65 14.12 -6.74
C ILE A 123 -3.11 13.67 -6.81
N GLN A 124 -3.60 12.89 -5.85
CA GLN A 124 -5.00 12.47 -5.77
C GLN A 124 -5.93 13.65 -5.55
N VAL A 125 -5.50 14.64 -4.74
CA VAL A 125 -6.24 15.89 -4.57
C VAL A 125 -6.29 16.67 -5.88
N ILE A 126 -5.17 16.76 -6.60
CA ILE A 126 -5.11 17.45 -7.89
C ILE A 126 -6.06 16.76 -8.89
N GLU A 127 -6.00 15.45 -9.03
CA GLU A 127 -6.90 14.69 -9.92
C GLU A 127 -8.36 15.00 -9.62
N ALA A 128 -8.77 14.85 -8.34
CA ALA A 128 -10.16 15.07 -7.93
C ALA A 128 -10.69 16.48 -8.22
N PHE A 129 -9.84 17.51 -8.14
CA PHE A 129 -10.25 18.90 -8.34
C PHE A 129 -9.96 19.45 -9.74
N THR A 130 -9.33 18.67 -10.60
CA THR A 130 -9.07 19.05 -12.00
C THR A 130 -9.83 18.18 -13.01
N GLU A 131 -10.68 17.28 -12.56
CA GLU A 131 -11.44 16.36 -13.40
C GLU A 131 -12.25 17.09 -14.48
N ASP A 132 -12.87 18.23 -14.12
CA ASP A 132 -13.69 19.05 -15.02
C ASP A 132 -12.91 20.20 -15.67
N CYS A 133 -11.61 20.37 -15.35
CA CYS A 133 -10.79 21.45 -15.86
C CYS A 133 -10.18 21.10 -17.22
N VAL A 134 -10.07 22.08 -18.13
CA VAL A 134 -9.47 21.86 -19.45
C VAL A 134 -8.32 22.85 -19.73
N GLY A 135 -7.30 22.38 -20.44
CA GLY A 135 -6.19 23.23 -20.89
C GLY A 135 -5.44 23.91 -19.73
N MET A 136 -5.25 25.23 -19.80
CA MET A 136 -4.50 25.99 -18.81
C MET A 136 -5.18 26.09 -17.44
N GLU A 137 -6.49 25.95 -17.39
CA GLU A 137 -7.24 25.92 -16.14
C GLU A 137 -6.81 24.73 -15.25
N ALA A 138 -6.68 23.53 -15.84
CA ALA A 138 -6.17 22.36 -15.13
C ALA A 138 -4.73 22.58 -14.62
N VAL A 139 -3.87 23.22 -15.43
CA VAL A 139 -2.48 23.52 -15.07
C VAL A 139 -2.41 24.49 -13.89
N TYR A 140 -3.20 25.57 -13.91
CA TYR A 140 -3.22 26.56 -12.83
C TYR A 140 -3.80 25.96 -11.55
N THR A 141 -4.95 25.32 -11.63
CA THR A 141 -5.60 24.66 -10.48
C THR A 141 -4.66 23.63 -9.86
N GLY A 142 -4.05 22.77 -10.66
CA GLY A 142 -3.10 21.75 -10.19
C GLY A 142 -1.87 22.36 -9.50
N ASN A 143 -1.32 23.47 -10.03
CA ASN A 143 -0.19 24.15 -9.40
C ASN A 143 -0.60 24.84 -8.08
N ILE A 144 -1.75 25.50 -8.01
CA ILE A 144 -2.28 26.11 -6.78
C ILE A 144 -2.39 25.01 -5.70
N LEU A 145 -3.10 23.90 -5.99
CA LEU A 145 -3.29 22.80 -5.06
C LEU A 145 -1.95 22.19 -4.62
N LYS A 146 -1.03 21.95 -5.53
CA LYS A 146 0.32 21.44 -5.22
C LYS A 146 1.04 22.32 -4.19
N TYR A 147 1.04 23.63 -4.36
CA TYR A 147 1.72 24.53 -3.45
C TYR A 147 1.00 24.66 -2.11
N VAL A 148 -0.34 24.75 -2.13
CA VAL A 148 -1.16 24.81 -0.91
C VAL A 148 -1.05 23.53 -0.09
N CYS A 149 -1.00 22.34 -0.70
CA CYS A 149 -0.90 21.09 0.04
C CYS A 149 0.46 20.89 0.74
N ARG A 150 1.55 21.42 0.17
CA ARG A 150 2.91 21.11 0.66
C ARG A 150 3.59 22.24 1.45
N TRP A 151 3.01 23.44 1.53
CA TRP A 151 3.71 24.63 2.03
C TRP A 151 4.36 24.45 3.41
N LYS A 152 3.66 23.80 4.37
CA LYS A 152 4.21 23.55 5.72
C LYS A 152 5.38 22.57 5.72
N LYS A 153 5.45 21.69 4.74
CA LYS A 153 6.41 20.58 4.70
C LYS A 153 7.63 20.87 3.80
N LYS A 154 7.58 21.94 3.00
CA LYS A 154 8.65 22.27 2.03
C LYS A 154 9.15 23.70 2.19
N ASN A 155 8.56 24.67 1.52
CA ASN A 155 9.11 26.03 1.39
C ASN A 155 8.36 27.09 2.21
N GLY A 156 7.42 26.69 3.08
CA GLY A 156 6.70 27.62 3.95
C GLY A 156 5.98 28.73 3.14
N LEU A 157 6.13 29.97 3.57
CA LEU A 157 5.46 31.13 2.98
C LEU A 157 5.76 31.32 1.47
N GLU A 158 6.91 30.85 1.00
CA GLU A 158 7.28 30.94 -0.42
C GLU A 158 6.34 30.10 -1.30
N ASP A 159 5.94 28.91 -0.86
CA ASP A 159 4.98 28.07 -1.59
C ASP A 159 3.59 28.72 -1.61
N LEU A 160 3.15 29.42 -0.55
CA LEU A 160 1.90 30.18 -0.57
C LEU A 160 1.94 31.35 -1.56
N LYS A 161 3.07 32.03 -1.68
CA LYS A 161 3.26 33.07 -2.69
C LYS A 161 3.24 32.50 -4.12
N LYS A 162 3.81 31.30 -4.32
CA LYS A 162 3.72 30.60 -5.60
C LYS A 162 2.29 30.22 -5.94
N ALA A 163 1.50 29.74 -4.95
CA ALA A 163 0.08 29.46 -5.16
C ALA A 163 -0.72 30.71 -5.57
N GLN A 164 -0.41 31.87 -4.97
CA GLN A 164 -1.06 33.13 -5.29
C GLN A 164 -0.74 33.64 -6.71
N TRP A 165 0.42 33.23 -7.26
CA TRP A 165 0.85 33.67 -8.58
C TRP A 165 0.08 32.99 -9.71
N TYR A 166 -0.40 31.76 -9.49
CA TYR A 166 -1.21 30.99 -10.44
C TYR A 166 -2.69 31.37 -10.34
#